data_63cef7a8fb0b8cebdfe5c0421f7bac66
#
_entry.id   63cef7a8fb0b8cebdfe5c0421f7bac66
#
_cell.length_a   1.000
_cell.length_b   1.000
_cell.length_c   1.000
_cell.angle_alpha   90.00
_cell.angle_beta   90.00
_cell.angle_gamma   90.00
#
_symmetry.space_group_name_H-M   'P 1'
#
loop_
_entity.id
_entity.type
_entity.pdbx_description
1 polymer ?
#
loop_
_entity_poly.entity_id
_entity_poly.type
_entity_poly.pdbx_seq_one_letter_code
_entity_poly.pdbx_strand_id
1 'polypeptide(L)'
;KLAGGNILAVNEFVESAIDTYKSNYPNTPILPNDIKELTGHDLLKAAEIQQGELDILDGSPPCSAFSIAGKREKGWDKTKKYSDDKQVDNIEDLFFEFIRVAKDVQAKVIIGENVAGITMGTAREYFNRIVNGFGDIGYEAVGKVLNAADYGTPQARQRCFFVAIRNDVMDDVGINFMNMDSIIYPEP
;
A
#
# COMPACT_ATOMS: atom_id res chain seq x y z
N LYS A 1 9.11 11.36 7.70
CA LYS A 1 9.95 12.51 8.16
C LYS A 1 11.31 12.07 8.69
N LEU A 2 11.40 11.02 9.53
CA LEU A 2 12.70 10.54 10.05
C LEU A 2 13.64 10.04 8.94
N ALA A 3 13.09 9.49 7.86
CA ALA A 3 13.84 9.08 6.68
C ALA A 3 14.07 10.21 5.66
N GLY A 4 13.78 11.48 6.00
CA GLY A 4 13.94 12.63 5.12
C GLY A 4 12.79 12.89 4.16
N GLY A 5 11.75 12.05 4.16
CA GLY A 5 10.57 12.23 3.31
C GLY A 5 9.66 13.38 3.76
N ASN A 6 9.02 14.03 2.80
CA ASN A 6 7.96 15.02 3.03
C ASN A 6 6.60 14.42 2.63
N ILE A 7 5.65 14.36 3.57
CA ILE A 7 4.31 13.82 3.30
C ILE A 7 3.45 14.95 2.76
N LEU A 8 3.00 14.82 1.52
CA LEU A 8 2.26 15.84 0.80
C LEU A 8 0.75 15.75 1.04
N ALA A 9 0.19 14.54 1.08
CA ALA A 9 -1.22 14.30 1.38
C ALA A 9 -1.42 12.89 1.93
N VAL A 10 -2.54 12.67 2.62
CA VAL A 10 -2.94 11.36 3.19
C VAL A 10 -4.41 11.10 2.91
N ASN A 11 -4.76 9.86 2.59
CA ASN A 11 -6.12 9.37 2.62
C ASN A 11 -6.34 8.48 3.84
N GLU A 12 -7.29 8.82 4.67
CA GLU A 12 -7.73 8.04 5.83
C GLU A 12 -9.20 8.37 6.10
N PHE A 13 -10.06 7.37 6.25
CA PHE A 13 -11.49 7.60 6.41
C PHE A 13 -12.01 7.31 7.83
N VAL A 14 -11.20 6.66 8.69
CA VAL A 14 -11.57 6.38 10.08
C VAL A 14 -11.29 7.64 10.93
N GLU A 15 -12.34 8.20 11.54
CA GLU A 15 -12.29 9.49 12.23
C GLU A 15 -11.23 9.53 13.36
N SER A 16 -11.18 8.50 14.20
CA SER A 16 -10.20 8.41 15.29
C SER A 16 -8.74 8.34 14.78
N ALA A 17 -8.51 7.73 13.61
CA ALA A 17 -7.20 7.71 12.96
C ALA A 17 -6.87 9.07 12.36
N ILE A 18 -7.83 9.75 11.75
CA ILE A 18 -7.69 11.13 11.25
C ILE A 18 -7.28 12.08 12.38
N ASP A 19 -7.97 12.02 13.53
CA ASP A 19 -7.67 12.88 14.69
C ASP A 19 -6.28 12.62 15.25
N THR A 20 -5.88 11.36 15.33
CA THR A 20 -4.53 10.97 15.73
C THR A 20 -3.48 11.49 14.75
N TYR A 21 -3.75 11.36 13.45
CA TYR A 21 -2.84 11.85 12.42
C TYR A 21 -2.70 13.37 12.46
N LYS A 22 -3.81 14.11 12.56
CA LYS A 22 -3.82 15.58 12.66
C LYS A 22 -3.06 16.08 13.88
N SER A 23 -3.16 15.38 15.01
CA SER A 23 -2.42 15.73 16.23
C SER A 23 -0.90 15.65 16.03
N ASN A 24 -0.42 14.73 15.20
CA ASN A 24 1.00 14.55 14.93
C ASN A 24 1.50 15.37 13.71
N TYR A 25 0.63 15.60 12.73
CA TYR A 25 0.95 16.24 11.44
C TYR A 25 -0.13 17.26 11.05
N PRO A 26 -0.28 18.37 11.79
CA PRO A 26 -1.39 19.31 11.63
C PRO A 26 -1.44 20.00 10.26
N ASN A 27 -0.32 20.07 9.56
CA ASN A 27 -0.20 20.78 8.28
C ASN A 27 -0.31 19.85 7.06
N THR A 28 -0.44 18.54 7.25
CA THR A 28 -0.59 17.61 6.12
C THR A 28 -2.07 17.51 5.71
N PRO A 29 -2.42 17.77 4.45
CA PRO A 29 -3.77 17.57 3.94
C PRO A 29 -4.24 16.13 4.14
N ILE A 30 -5.46 15.96 4.66
CA ILE A 30 -6.09 14.65 4.84
C ILE A 30 -7.39 14.61 4.07
N LEU A 31 -7.57 13.61 3.22
CA LEU A 31 -8.80 13.34 2.50
C LEU A 31 -9.56 12.24 3.27
N PRO A 32 -10.72 12.57 3.87
CA PRO A 32 -11.47 11.66 4.74
C PRO A 32 -12.44 10.75 3.97
N ASN A 33 -12.21 10.53 2.69
CA ASN A 33 -13.08 9.76 1.81
C ASN A 33 -12.75 8.27 1.87
N ASP A 34 -13.75 7.39 1.66
CA ASP A 34 -13.48 6.00 1.31
C ASP A 34 -12.65 5.98 0.02
N ILE A 35 -11.63 5.13 -0.03
CA ILE A 35 -10.76 4.99 -1.21
C ILE A 35 -11.54 4.62 -2.46
N LYS A 36 -12.68 3.96 -2.34
CA LYS A 36 -13.59 3.63 -3.45
C LYS A 36 -14.19 4.87 -4.12
N GLU A 37 -14.35 5.95 -3.38
CA GLU A 37 -14.88 7.24 -3.86
C GLU A 37 -13.77 8.23 -4.23
N LEU A 38 -12.55 7.98 -3.76
CA LEU A 38 -11.39 8.83 -3.98
C LEU A 38 -10.78 8.57 -5.36
N THR A 39 -10.41 9.63 -6.07
CA THR A 39 -9.59 9.53 -7.28
C THR A 39 -8.14 9.91 -6.98
N GLY A 40 -7.19 9.42 -7.80
CA GLY A 40 -5.80 9.87 -7.69
C GLY A 40 -5.64 11.37 -7.96
N HIS A 41 -6.53 11.96 -8.77
CA HIS A 41 -6.55 13.40 -9.01
C HIS A 41 -6.90 14.22 -7.77
N ASP A 42 -7.75 13.71 -6.87
CA ASP A 42 -8.06 14.36 -5.61
C ASP A 42 -6.80 14.43 -4.72
N LEU A 43 -6.02 13.34 -4.68
CA LEU A 43 -4.73 13.32 -3.96
C LEU A 43 -3.71 14.27 -4.58
N LEU A 44 -3.56 14.27 -5.91
CA LEU A 44 -2.65 15.18 -6.62
C LEU A 44 -3.00 16.64 -6.34
N LYS A 45 -4.30 16.97 -6.36
CA LYS A 45 -4.80 18.31 -6.05
C LYS A 45 -4.51 18.71 -4.60
N ALA A 46 -4.73 17.81 -3.63
CA ALA A 46 -4.45 18.06 -2.23
C ALA A 46 -2.95 18.19 -1.94
N ALA A 47 -2.11 17.46 -2.68
CA ALA A 47 -0.66 17.49 -2.60
C ALA A 47 -0.03 18.68 -3.38
N GLU A 48 -0.83 19.41 -4.17
CA GLU A 48 -0.39 20.51 -5.06
C GLU A 48 0.70 20.11 -6.05
N ILE A 49 0.61 18.88 -6.59
CA ILE A 49 1.53 18.33 -7.60
C ILE A 49 0.75 17.80 -8.81
N GLN A 50 1.49 17.51 -9.89
CA GLN A 50 0.94 16.91 -11.09
C GLN A 50 1.18 15.38 -11.14
N GLN A 51 0.46 14.70 -12.03
CA GLN A 51 0.65 13.29 -12.31
C GLN A 51 2.11 13.01 -12.68
N GLY A 52 2.70 11.99 -12.08
CA GLY A 52 4.09 11.59 -12.35
C GLY A 52 5.16 12.28 -11.51
N GLU A 53 4.82 13.35 -10.77
CA GLU A 53 5.79 14.10 -9.96
C GLU A 53 6.05 13.48 -8.59
N LEU A 54 5.10 12.69 -8.06
CA LEU A 54 5.26 12.06 -6.74
C LEU A 54 6.40 11.04 -6.76
N ASP A 55 7.31 11.13 -5.80
CA ASP A 55 8.39 10.16 -5.68
C ASP A 55 7.88 8.82 -5.14
N ILE A 56 7.12 8.82 -4.06
CA ILE A 56 6.64 7.60 -3.39
C ILE A 56 5.16 7.70 -3.07
N LEU A 57 4.39 6.71 -3.50
CA LEU A 57 3.03 6.45 -3.04
C LEU A 57 3.06 5.21 -2.15
N ASP A 58 2.71 5.33 -0.87
CA ASP A 58 2.60 4.18 0.01
C ASP A 58 1.16 3.90 0.44
N GLY A 59 0.85 2.64 0.74
CA GLY A 59 -0.45 2.25 1.22
C GLY A 59 -0.46 0.86 1.85
N SER A 60 -1.32 0.70 2.86
CA SER A 60 -1.50 -0.58 3.55
C SER A 60 -2.99 -0.97 3.58
N PRO A 61 -3.59 -1.28 2.41
CA PRO A 61 -4.99 -1.68 2.35
C PRO A 61 -5.24 -2.90 3.25
N PRO A 62 -6.28 -2.89 4.10
CA PRO A 62 -6.51 -3.98 5.03
C PRO A 62 -6.81 -5.30 4.31
N CYS A 63 -6.29 -6.40 4.85
CA CYS A 63 -6.52 -7.75 4.35
C CYS A 63 -6.82 -8.69 5.51
N SER A 64 -8.06 -8.67 5.99
CA SER A 64 -8.47 -9.50 7.13
C SER A 64 -8.61 -10.99 6.79
N ALA A 65 -8.85 -11.34 5.53
CA ALA A 65 -9.07 -12.71 5.08
C ALA A 65 -7.81 -13.60 5.16
N PHE A 66 -6.61 -13.02 5.06
CA PHE A 66 -5.33 -13.76 4.97
C PHE A 66 -4.45 -13.65 6.21
N SER A 67 -4.95 -13.11 7.32
CA SER A 67 -4.18 -13.02 8.57
C SER A 67 -3.99 -14.40 9.20
N ILE A 68 -2.74 -14.82 9.38
CA ILE A 68 -2.39 -16.10 10.04
C ILE A 68 -2.78 -16.08 11.53
N ALA A 69 -2.81 -14.92 12.16
CA ALA A 69 -3.18 -14.73 13.56
C ALA A 69 -4.70 -14.65 13.79
N GLY A 70 -5.49 -14.38 12.75
CA GLY A 70 -6.95 -14.46 12.79
C GLY A 70 -7.39 -15.92 12.62
N LYS A 71 -8.36 -16.39 13.45
CA LYS A 71 -9.07 -17.62 13.12
C LYS A 71 -9.56 -17.50 11.69
N ARG A 72 -9.23 -18.49 10.84
CA ARG A 72 -9.77 -18.58 9.48
C ARG A 72 -11.30 -18.50 9.57
N GLU A 73 -11.86 -17.32 9.45
CA GLU A 73 -13.29 -17.16 9.37
C GLU A 73 -13.77 -17.77 8.05
N LYS A 74 -14.62 -18.76 8.15
CA LYS A 74 -15.36 -19.29 7.00
C LYS A 74 -16.29 -18.17 6.52
N GLY A 75 -15.94 -17.51 5.44
CA GLY A 75 -16.77 -16.48 4.83
C GLY A 75 -15.95 -15.36 4.22
N TRP A 76 -15.71 -15.44 2.93
CA TRP A 76 -14.96 -14.47 2.12
C TRP A 76 -15.73 -13.15 1.90
N ASP A 77 -16.97 -13.03 2.37
CA ASP A 77 -17.93 -11.97 2.03
C ASP A 77 -18.45 -11.22 3.28
N LYS A 78 -17.61 -10.96 4.29
CA LYS A 78 -18.09 -10.29 5.50
C LYS A 78 -17.68 -8.83 5.57
N THR A 79 -18.71 -7.98 5.74
CA THR A 79 -18.61 -6.58 6.16
C THR A 79 -17.80 -6.45 7.45
N LYS A 80 -16.76 -5.63 7.47
CA LYS A 80 -16.01 -5.31 8.68
C LYS A 80 -16.50 -3.98 9.25
N LYS A 81 -16.83 -3.97 10.56
CA LYS A 81 -17.12 -2.75 11.30
C LYS A 81 -15.83 -2.18 11.91
N TYR A 82 -15.63 -0.90 11.74
CA TYR A 82 -14.62 -0.12 12.43
C TYR A 82 -15.20 0.55 13.68
N SER A 83 -14.37 1.10 14.56
CA SER A 83 -14.75 1.69 15.85
C SER A 83 -15.81 2.79 15.75
N ASP A 84 -15.96 3.40 14.59
CA ASP A 84 -16.86 4.54 14.32
C ASP A 84 -18.12 4.10 13.56
N ASP A 85 -18.55 2.84 13.72
CA ASP A 85 -19.67 2.20 12.99
C ASP A 85 -19.56 2.23 11.44
N LYS A 86 -18.43 2.67 10.90
CA LYS A 86 -18.17 2.58 9.46
C LYS A 86 -18.01 1.11 9.06
N GLN A 87 -18.69 0.74 7.98
CA GLN A 87 -18.68 -0.60 7.42
C GLN A 87 -17.94 -0.57 6.08
N VAL A 88 -17.07 -1.53 5.84
CA VAL A 88 -16.42 -1.74 4.55
C VAL A 88 -16.78 -3.12 4.05
N ASP A 89 -17.46 -3.14 2.91
CA ASP A 89 -17.76 -4.36 2.16
C ASP A 89 -16.60 -4.67 1.22
N ASN A 90 -16.37 -5.96 0.95
CA ASN A 90 -15.35 -6.42 0.00
C ASN A 90 -13.95 -5.84 0.29
N ILE A 91 -13.45 -6.05 1.51
CA ILE A 91 -12.10 -5.60 1.93
C ILE A 91 -11.00 -6.10 0.99
N GLU A 92 -11.23 -7.22 0.33
CA GLU A 92 -10.33 -7.80 -0.67
C GLU A 92 -10.09 -6.88 -1.86
N ASP A 93 -11.09 -6.07 -2.23
CA ASP A 93 -10.99 -5.16 -3.37
C ASP A 93 -10.18 -3.89 -3.06
N LEU A 94 -9.93 -3.59 -1.78
CA LEU A 94 -9.26 -2.34 -1.39
C LEU A 94 -7.82 -2.23 -1.92
N PHE A 95 -7.13 -3.35 -2.11
CA PHE A 95 -5.82 -3.29 -2.74
C PHE A 95 -5.90 -2.91 -4.23
N PHE A 96 -6.95 -3.36 -4.91
CA PHE A 96 -7.18 -2.97 -6.32
C PHE A 96 -7.67 -1.53 -6.43
N GLU A 97 -8.39 -1.02 -5.44
CA GLU A 97 -8.70 0.41 -5.33
C GLU A 97 -7.43 1.26 -5.14
N PHE A 98 -6.49 0.78 -4.33
CA PHE A 98 -5.18 1.41 -4.20
C PHE A 98 -4.42 1.42 -5.54
N ILE A 99 -4.44 0.30 -6.30
CA ILE A 99 -3.85 0.25 -7.65
C ILE A 99 -4.57 1.21 -8.61
N ARG A 100 -5.90 1.32 -8.52
CA ARG A 100 -6.67 2.29 -9.32
C ARG A 100 -6.23 3.72 -9.05
N VAL A 101 -6.09 4.09 -7.78
CA VAL A 101 -5.57 5.42 -7.38
C VAL A 101 -4.13 5.60 -7.87
N ALA A 102 -3.28 4.59 -7.73
CA ALA A 102 -1.89 4.61 -8.19
C ALA A 102 -1.77 4.85 -9.70
N LYS A 103 -2.70 4.31 -10.50
CA LYS A 103 -2.80 4.55 -11.95
C LYS A 103 -2.99 6.04 -12.27
N ASP A 104 -3.78 6.75 -11.49
CA ASP A 104 -4.00 8.18 -11.70
C ASP A 104 -2.82 9.02 -11.21
N VAL A 105 -2.19 8.61 -10.10
CA VAL A 105 -1.07 9.36 -9.49
C VAL A 105 0.23 9.21 -10.27
N GLN A 106 0.51 8.00 -10.79
CA GLN A 106 1.74 7.69 -11.53
C GLN A 106 3.02 8.04 -10.73
N ALA A 107 3.06 7.70 -9.44
CA ALA A 107 4.24 7.89 -8.62
C ALA A 107 5.46 7.13 -9.20
N LYS A 108 6.68 7.60 -8.94
CA LYS A 108 7.90 6.92 -9.41
C LYS A 108 8.05 5.54 -8.77
N VAL A 109 7.72 5.44 -7.47
CA VAL A 109 7.75 4.19 -6.70
C VAL A 109 6.44 4.04 -5.93
N ILE A 110 5.91 2.82 -5.89
CA ILE A 110 4.75 2.46 -5.07
C ILE A 110 5.20 1.44 -4.04
N ILE A 111 4.80 1.63 -2.78
CA ILE A 111 5.02 0.68 -1.69
C ILE A 111 3.67 0.22 -1.16
N GLY A 112 3.39 -1.08 -1.24
CA GLY A 112 2.20 -1.69 -0.68
C GLY A 112 2.56 -2.60 0.50
N GLU A 113 1.85 -2.51 1.63
CA GLU A 113 2.04 -3.44 2.75
C GLU A 113 0.82 -4.32 2.93
N ASN A 114 1.07 -5.60 3.24
CA ASN A 114 0.02 -6.54 3.61
C ASN A 114 0.54 -7.64 4.56
N VAL A 115 -0.35 -8.49 5.05
CA VAL A 115 0.02 -9.62 5.92
C VAL A 115 0.80 -10.70 5.16
N ALA A 116 1.74 -11.39 5.85
CA ALA A 116 2.56 -12.44 5.22
C ALA A 116 1.71 -13.58 4.62
N GLY A 117 0.55 -13.86 5.17
CA GLY A 117 -0.37 -14.91 4.70
C GLY A 117 -0.82 -14.77 3.24
N ILE A 118 -0.72 -13.57 2.66
CA ILE A 118 -1.05 -13.33 1.24
C ILE A 118 -0.19 -14.14 0.26
N THR A 119 1.00 -14.59 0.69
CA THR A 119 1.91 -15.37 -0.15
C THR A 119 1.65 -16.88 -0.11
N MET A 120 0.69 -17.35 0.70
CA MET A 120 0.50 -18.76 1.02
C MET A 120 -0.85 -19.32 0.55
N GLY A 121 -0.85 -20.60 0.16
CA GLY A 121 -2.06 -21.34 -0.17
C GLY A 121 -2.89 -20.67 -1.27
N THR A 122 -4.20 -20.59 -1.08
CA THR A 122 -5.13 -19.96 -2.03
C THR A 122 -4.95 -18.43 -2.15
N ALA A 123 -4.36 -17.79 -1.14
CA ALA A 123 -4.07 -16.37 -1.17
C ALA A 123 -2.96 -15.97 -2.16
N ARG A 124 -2.15 -16.94 -2.60
CA ARG A 124 -1.09 -16.71 -3.60
C ARG A 124 -1.65 -16.22 -4.96
N GLU A 125 -2.84 -16.64 -5.31
CA GLU A 125 -3.50 -16.13 -6.51
C GLU A 125 -3.79 -14.62 -6.39
N TYR A 126 -4.25 -14.19 -5.22
CA TYR A 126 -4.46 -12.78 -4.94
C TYR A 126 -3.14 -11.97 -4.97
N PHE A 127 -2.06 -12.52 -4.40
CA PHE A 127 -0.72 -11.95 -4.53
C PHE A 127 -0.31 -11.75 -5.99
N ASN A 128 -0.48 -12.77 -6.83
CA ASN A 128 -0.14 -12.69 -8.24
C ASN A 128 -1.01 -11.64 -8.97
N ARG A 129 -2.29 -11.55 -8.65
CA ARG A 129 -3.19 -10.52 -9.21
C ARG A 129 -2.74 -9.10 -8.85
N ILE A 130 -2.21 -8.87 -7.64
CA ILE A 130 -1.65 -7.57 -7.24
C ILE A 130 -0.43 -7.24 -8.09
N VAL A 131 0.53 -8.16 -8.20
CA VAL A 131 1.74 -7.95 -9.01
C VAL A 131 1.37 -7.65 -10.48
N ASN A 132 0.47 -8.45 -11.06
CA ASN A 132 -0.03 -8.21 -12.42
C ASN A 132 -0.74 -6.86 -12.55
N GLY A 133 -1.56 -6.48 -11.55
CA GLY A 133 -2.27 -5.20 -11.54
C GLY A 133 -1.34 -3.99 -11.55
N PHE A 134 -0.18 -4.08 -10.92
CA PHE A 134 0.87 -3.06 -11.07
C PHE A 134 1.47 -3.07 -12.48
N GLY A 135 1.69 -4.26 -13.06
CA GLY A 135 2.15 -4.40 -14.45
C GLY A 135 1.19 -3.73 -15.44
N ASP A 136 -0.13 -3.92 -15.26
CA ASP A 136 -1.17 -3.37 -16.13
C ASP A 136 -1.21 -1.82 -16.13
N ILE A 137 -0.63 -1.19 -15.13
CA ILE A 137 -0.56 0.29 -15.02
C ILE A 137 0.85 0.87 -15.27
N GLY A 138 1.77 0.04 -15.80
CA GLY A 138 3.09 0.50 -16.27
C GLY A 138 4.22 0.42 -15.24
N TYR A 139 4.14 -0.53 -14.29
CA TYR A 139 5.17 -0.75 -13.28
C TYR A 139 5.70 -2.18 -13.35
N GLU A 140 6.97 -2.35 -13.04
CA GLU A 140 7.51 -3.63 -12.59
C GLU A 140 7.35 -3.75 -11.07
N ALA A 141 6.84 -4.89 -10.60
CA ALA A 141 6.53 -5.09 -9.19
C ALA A 141 7.07 -6.42 -8.64
N VAL A 142 7.60 -6.37 -7.45
CA VAL A 142 8.00 -7.54 -6.67
C VAL A 142 7.36 -7.49 -5.29
N GLY A 143 7.13 -8.66 -4.69
CA GLY A 143 6.61 -8.77 -3.34
C GLY A 143 7.45 -9.72 -2.50
N LYS A 144 7.85 -9.29 -1.29
CA LYS A 144 8.70 -10.05 -0.37
C LYS A 144 8.16 -10.00 1.05
N VAL A 145 8.22 -11.13 1.74
CA VAL A 145 7.91 -11.18 3.17
C VAL A 145 9.16 -10.82 3.96
N LEU A 146 9.07 -9.77 4.75
CA LEU A 146 10.11 -9.31 5.66
C LEU A 146 9.65 -9.51 7.11
N ASN A 147 10.59 -9.79 8.01
CA ASN A 147 10.32 -9.88 9.44
C ASN A 147 10.97 -8.68 10.14
N ALA A 148 10.20 -7.86 10.82
CA ALA A 148 10.70 -6.65 11.48
C ALA A 148 11.83 -6.92 12.49
N ALA A 149 11.88 -8.11 13.10
CA ALA A 149 12.95 -8.49 14.01
C ALA A 149 14.33 -8.54 13.34
N ASP A 150 14.38 -8.87 12.05
CA ASP A 150 15.63 -8.98 11.28
C ASP A 150 16.21 -7.57 10.98
N TYR A 151 15.41 -6.52 11.15
CA TYR A 151 15.76 -5.11 10.90
C TYR A 151 15.82 -4.26 12.17
N GLY A 152 16.15 -4.89 13.31
CA GLY A 152 16.37 -4.20 14.58
C GLY A 152 15.11 -3.84 15.38
N THR A 153 13.93 -4.25 14.96
CA THR A 153 12.69 -4.05 15.73
C THR A 153 12.53 -5.19 16.74
N PRO A 154 12.28 -4.94 18.05
CA PRO A 154 12.13 -5.99 19.06
C PRO A 154 10.74 -6.66 18.97
N GLN A 155 10.32 -7.03 17.78
CA GLN A 155 9.04 -7.70 17.50
C GLN A 155 9.14 -8.62 16.29
N ALA A 156 8.80 -9.89 16.46
CA ALA A 156 8.64 -10.83 15.35
C ALA A 156 7.32 -10.51 14.60
N ARG A 157 7.40 -9.59 13.62
CA ARG A 157 6.27 -9.15 12.79
C ARG A 157 6.58 -9.36 11.32
N GLN A 158 6.01 -10.41 10.75
CA GLN A 158 6.14 -10.70 9.32
C GLN A 158 5.08 -9.93 8.51
N ARG A 159 5.51 -9.24 7.46
CA ARG A 159 4.67 -8.53 6.52
C ARG A 159 5.17 -8.72 5.08
N CYS A 160 4.23 -8.78 4.16
CA CYS A 160 4.53 -8.76 2.74
C CYS A 160 4.60 -7.30 2.28
N PHE A 161 5.74 -6.91 1.74
CA PHE A 161 5.91 -5.62 1.09
C PHE A 161 5.94 -5.82 -0.42
N PHE A 162 5.05 -5.10 -1.10
CA PHE A 162 5.10 -4.94 -2.55
C PHE A 162 5.84 -3.65 -2.85
N VAL A 163 6.82 -3.72 -3.73
CA VAL A 163 7.48 -2.53 -4.27
C VAL A 163 7.32 -2.57 -5.77
N ALA A 164 6.74 -1.51 -6.33
CA ALA A 164 6.55 -1.35 -7.74
C ALA A 164 7.28 -0.08 -8.21
N ILE A 165 8.09 -0.19 -9.25
CA ILE A 165 8.83 0.92 -9.83
C ILE A 165 8.29 1.17 -11.23
N ARG A 166 8.01 2.42 -11.57
CA ARG A 166 7.51 2.80 -12.88
C ARG A 166 8.57 2.50 -13.95
N ASN A 167 8.14 1.95 -15.09
CA ASN A 167 9.06 1.40 -16.11
C ASN A 167 10.09 2.42 -16.63
N ASP A 168 9.67 3.67 -16.88
CA ASP A 168 10.58 4.74 -17.30
C ASP A 168 11.65 5.06 -16.24
N VAL A 169 11.30 5.01 -14.96
CA VAL A 169 12.24 5.22 -13.84
C VAL A 169 13.25 4.09 -13.76
N MET A 170 12.83 2.84 -14.00
CA MET A 170 13.74 1.69 -14.03
C MET A 170 14.79 1.84 -15.13
N ASP A 171 14.36 2.25 -16.32
CA ASP A 171 15.24 2.49 -17.47
C ASP A 171 16.27 3.59 -17.15
N ASP A 172 15.85 4.69 -16.55
CA ASP A 172 16.70 5.84 -16.19
C ASP A 172 17.80 5.48 -15.18
N VAL A 173 17.52 4.57 -14.23
CA VAL A 173 18.46 4.18 -13.17
C VAL A 173 19.17 2.85 -13.42
N GLY A 174 18.91 2.19 -14.55
CA GLY A 174 19.51 0.91 -14.92
C GLY A 174 19.08 -0.28 -14.04
N ILE A 175 17.92 -0.19 -13.40
CA ILE A 175 17.29 -1.32 -12.68
C ILE A 175 16.52 -2.16 -13.70
N ASN A 176 16.58 -3.47 -13.55
CA ASN A 176 15.75 -4.40 -14.32
C ASN A 176 15.16 -5.47 -13.40
N PHE A 177 14.19 -6.22 -13.89
CA PHE A 177 13.51 -7.25 -13.11
C PHE A 177 14.48 -8.26 -12.46
N MET A 178 15.60 -8.60 -13.10
CA MET A 178 16.56 -9.59 -12.60
C MET A 178 17.33 -9.13 -11.35
N ASN A 179 17.55 -7.81 -11.20
CA ASN A 179 18.28 -7.25 -10.06
C ASN A 179 17.42 -6.46 -9.09
N MET A 180 16.13 -6.26 -9.40
CA MET A 180 15.20 -5.46 -8.63
C MET A 180 15.09 -5.92 -7.17
N ASP A 181 14.94 -7.21 -6.93
CA ASP A 181 14.76 -7.78 -5.58
C ASP A 181 15.97 -7.52 -4.67
N SER A 182 17.19 -7.58 -5.21
CA SER A 182 18.43 -7.33 -4.46
C SER A 182 18.71 -5.85 -4.20
N ILE A 183 18.14 -4.95 -4.99
CA ILE A 183 18.35 -3.50 -4.86
C ILE A 183 17.33 -2.86 -3.91
N ILE A 184 16.08 -3.33 -3.95
CA ILE A 184 14.97 -2.66 -3.26
C ILE A 184 14.88 -3.08 -1.78
N TYR A 185 15.16 -4.36 -1.49
CA TYR A 185 15.00 -4.86 -0.13
C TYR A 185 16.33 -4.81 0.61
N PRO A 186 16.36 -4.16 1.79
CA PRO A 186 17.58 -4.11 2.59
C PRO A 186 17.98 -5.52 3.07
N GLU A 187 19.27 -5.74 3.23
CA GLU A 187 19.79 -6.95 3.88
C GLU A 187 19.48 -6.91 5.38
N PRO A 188 19.18 -8.07 6.00
CA PRO A 188 18.88 -8.19 7.42
C PRO A 188 20.04 -7.78 8.35
#